data_51defde77477d1f36aa2df06a400cc7f
#
_entry.id   51defde77477d1f36aa2df06a400cc7f
#
_cell.length_a   1.000
_cell.length_b   1.000
_cell.length_c   1.000
_cell.angle_alpha   90.00
_cell.angle_beta   90.00
_cell.angle_gamma   90.00
#
_symmetry.space_group_name_H-M   'P 1'
#
loop_
_entity.id
_entity.type
_entity.pdbx_description
1 polymer ?
#
loop_
_entity_poly.entity_id
_entity_poly.type
_entity_poly.pdbx_seq_one_letter_code
_entity_poly.pdbx_strand_id
1 'polypeptide(L)'
;MNSNCTHCSSNQIKSLEKRTLLGYHRFYCRACHKRFNERSNTPFNLLQFPTDIVLMVVRWRLMYKLSLRDLSDMFLERGIQFSHETIRDWEKKFTPLIIDSLRKKRRGKSGVSWYVDETYMKVSGKWCYLYRAIDTNGNLVDCRLSDKRDFDAATEFFKSALQISETPPERVTTDGHSSYPRSISEVLGKNVKHRTNQYLNNMIEQDHRGIKQRYGPMRGFNSFKSAEHFCRAFDELRNFYKVTGDRKTKRTNTDRRQNYLRKTAIFNELLMTTS
;
A
#
# COMPACT_ATOMS: atom_id res chain seq x y z
N MET A 1 -4.91 13.43 -21.62
CA MET A 1 -3.94 13.35 -22.78
C MET A 1 -2.72 14.15 -22.38
N ASN A 2 -1.50 13.65 -22.65
CA ASN A 2 -0.29 14.42 -22.38
C ASN A 2 -0.29 15.68 -23.26
N SER A 3 -0.43 16.83 -22.63
CA SER A 3 -0.41 18.13 -23.34
C SER A 3 1.01 18.60 -23.67
N ASN A 4 2.04 18.00 -23.02
CA ASN A 4 3.43 18.42 -23.16
C ASN A 4 4.36 17.23 -23.41
N CYS A 5 5.50 17.52 -24.07
CA CYS A 5 6.56 16.54 -24.30
C CYS A 5 7.17 16.04 -22.99
N THR A 6 7.29 14.72 -22.80
CA THR A 6 7.90 14.11 -21.62
C THR A 6 9.43 14.29 -21.52
N HIS A 7 10.08 14.81 -22.59
CA HIS A 7 11.53 15.03 -22.62
C HIS A 7 11.96 16.50 -22.43
N CYS A 8 11.19 17.45 -22.98
CA CYS A 8 11.55 18.88 -22.94
C CYS A 8 10.40 19.80 -22.52
N SER A 9 9.27 19.22 -22.07
CA SER A 9 8.08 19.94 -21.59
C SER A 9 7.42 20.87 -22.62
N SER A 10 7.88 20.88 -23.91
CA SER A 10 7.27 21.68 -24.98
C SER A 10 5.86 21.18 -25.30
N ASN A 11 4.95 22.09 -25.61
CA ASN A 11 3.60 21.80 -26.10
C ASN A 11 3.54 21.52 -27.60
N GLN A 12 4.65 21.65 -28.34
CA GLN A 12 4.73 21.41 -29.78
C GLN A 12 4.77 19.90 -30.09
N ILE A 13 3.70 19.20 -29.75
CA ILE A 13 3.58 17.75 -29.95
C ILE A 13 2.63 17.44 -31.10
N LYS A 14 2.96 16.39 -31.86
CA LYS A 14 2.11 15.80 -32.91
C LYS A 14 1.74 14.39 -32.51
N SER A 15 0.46 14.04 -32.50
CA SER A 15 0.00 12.64 -32.38
C SER A 15 0.36 11.88 -33.66
N LEU A 16 0.85 10.65 -33.49
CA LEU A 16 1.14 9.74 -34.59
C LEU A 16 -0.02 8.76 -34.77
N GLU A 17 -0.39 8.44 -35.99
CA GLU A 17 -1.47 7.49 -36.31
C GLU A 17 -1.17 6.09 -35.79
N LYS A 18 0.06 5.63 -35.98
CA LYS A 18 0.46 4.29 -35.55
C LYS A 18 0.65 4.22 -34.03
N ARG A 19 -0.12 3.37 -33.38
CA ARG A 19 -0.01 3.06 -31.94
C ARG A 19 1.16 2.12 -31.64
N THR A 20 1.49 1.97 -30.35
CA THR A 20 2.39 0.89 -29.90
C THR A 20 1.72 -0.48 -30.07
N LEU A 21 2.47 -1.58 -29.95
CA LEU A 21 1.94 -2.95 -29.98
C LEU A 21 0.88 -3.19 -28.89
N LEU A 22 0.96 -2.50 -27.77
CA LEU A 22 0.00 -2.55 -26.67
C LEU A 22 -1.16 -1.55 -26.80
N GLY A 23 -1.30 -0.87 -27.94
CA GLY A 23 -2.42 0.04 -28.23
C GLY A 23 -2.24 1.47 -27.74
N TYR A 24 -1.12 1.86 -27.08
CA TYR A 24 -0.89 3.20 -26.58
C TYR A 24 -0.62 4.20 -27.69
N HIS A 25 -1.13 5.45 -27.55
CA HIS A 25 -0.85 6.54 -28.46
C HIS A 25 0.64 6.89 -28.46
N ARG A 26 1.16 7.23 -29.63
CA ARG A 26 2.52 7.68 -29.84
C ARG A 26 2.52 9.15 -30.25
N PHE A 27 3.52 9.86 -29.78
CA PHE A 27 3.69 11.29 -30.02
C PHE A 27 5.09 11.60 -30.55
N TYR A 28 5.20 12.67 -31.29
CA TYR A 28 6.46 13.24 -31.76
C TYR A 28 6.54 14.71 -31.32
N CYS A 29 7.64 15.08 -30.67
CA CYS A 29 7.90 16.47 -30.28
C CYS A 29 8.66 17.20 -31.41
N ARG A 30 8.11 18.31 -31.87
CA ARG A 30 8.74 19.13 -32.89
C ARG A 30 9.91 19.96 -32.35
N ALA A 31 9.92 20.27 -31.03
CA ALA A 31 10.96 21.06 -30.40
C ALA A 31 12.26 20.28 -30.15
N CYS A 32 12.15 19.03 -29.62
CA CYS A 32 13.33 18.21 -29.31
C CYS A 32 13.52 17.00 -30.23
N HIS A 33 12.64 16.81 -31.22
CA HIS A 33 12.66 15.74 -32.22
C HIS A 33 12.58 14.31 -31.65
N LYS A 34 12.15 14.15 -30.41
CA LYS A 34 12.00 12.83 -29.76
C LYS A 34 10.58 12.27 -29.88
N ARG A 35 10.50 10.93 -29.96
CA ARG A 35 9.23 10.20 -29.91
C ARG A 35 9.00 9.68 -28.51
N PHE A 36 7.74 9.67 -28.09
CA PHE A 36 7.29 9.15 -26.79
C PHE A 36 5.88 8.59 -26.92
N ASN A 37 5.38 7.97 -25.86
CA ASN A 37 4.02 7.42 -25.79
C ASN A 37 3.40 7.74 -24.43
N GLU A 38 2.14 7.34 -24.22
CA GLU A 38 1.39 7.59 -22.98
C GLU A 38 2.07 7.04 -21.72
N ARG A 39 2.97 6.05 -21.86
CA ARG A 39 3.69 5.43 -20.74
C ARG A 39 5.10 6.02 -20.52
N SER A 40 5.56 6.88 -21.42
CA SER A 40 6.88 7.51 -21.29
C SER A 40 6.93 8.35 -20.01
N ASN A 41 8.03 8.26 -19.26
CA ASN A 41 8.23 8.86 -17.93
C ASN A 41 7.25 8.37 -16.85
N THR A 42 6.60 7.23 -17.04
CA THR A 42 5.84 6.56 -15.99
C THR A 42 6.57 5.29 -15.52
N PRO A 43 6.26 4.75 -14.35
CA PRO A 43 6.81 3.47 -13.89
C PRO A 43 6.49 2.29 -14.81
N PHE A 44 5.52 2.45 -15.71
CA PHE A 44 5.06 1.44 -16.67
C PHE A 44 5.79 1.51 -18.02
N ASN A 45 6.71 2.47 -18.19
CA ASN A 45 7.49 2.55 -19.42
C ASN A 45 8.29 1.26 -19.63
N LEU A 46 8.41 0.83 -20.90
CA LEU A 46 9.10 -0.38 -21.33
C LEU A 46 8.54 -1.73 -20.82
N LEU A 47 7.42 -1.76 -20.09
CA LEU A 47 6.78 -3.03 -19.76
C LEU A 47 6.12 -3.65 -20.99
N GLN A 48 6.25 -4.96 -21.13
CA GLN A 48 5.72 -5.73 -22.26
C GLN A 48 4.21 -6.01 -22.14
N PHE A 49 3.60 -5.71 -20.99
CA PHE A 49 2.20 -5.96 -20.70
C PHE A 49 1.42 -4.66 -20.52
N PRO A 50 0.10 -4.65 -20.79
CA PRO A 50 -0.77 -3.51 -20.52
C PRO A 50 -0.73 -3.06 -19.05
N THR A 51 -0.79 -1.76 -18.82
CA THR A 51 -0.69 -1.18 -17.47
C THR A 51 -1.77 -1.68 -16.52
N ASP A 52 -3.00 -1.81 -17.00
CA ASP A 52 -4.15 -2.29 -16.23
C ASP A 52 -3.97 -3.74 -15.78
N ILE A 53 -3.41 -4.60 -16.63
CA ILE A 53 -3.07 -5.98 -16.28
C ILE A 53 -2.00 -6.02 -15.20
N VAL A 54 -0.90 -5.27 -15.36
CA VAL A 54 0.17 -5.22 -14.35
C VAL A 54 -0.34 -4.73 -13.00
N LEU A 55 -1.12 -3.65 -12.99
CA LEU A 55 -1.72 -3.12 -11.76
C LEU A 55 -2.72 -4.09 -11.12
N MET A 56 -3.52 -4.77 -11.93
CA MET A 56 -4.46 -5.79 -11.46
C MET A 56 -3.73 -6.95 -10.79
N VAL A 57 -2.70 -7.49 -11.43
CA VAL A 57 -1.90 -8.62 -10.90
C VAL A 57 -1.24 -8.24 -9.57
N VAL A 58 -0.54 -7.10 -9.51
CA VAL A 58 0.13 -6.64 -8.28
C VAL A 58 -0.88 -6.40 -7.15
N ARG A 59 -2.00 -5.75 -7.46
CA ARG A 59 -3.07 -5.55 -6.47
C ARG A 59 -3.66 -6.87 -5.98
N TRP A 60 -3.94 -7.83 -6.86
CA TRP A 60 -4.47 -9.15 -6.47
C TRP A 60 -3.47 -9.91 -5.63
N ARG A 61 -2.20 -9.88 -5.99
CA ARG A 61 -1.12 -10.45 -5.19
C ARG A 61 -1.09 -9.91 -3.77
N LEU A 62 -1.25 -8.60 -3.60
CA LEU A 62 -1.21 -7.95 -2.29
C LEU A 62 -2.52 -8.14 -1.50
N MET A 63 -3.69 -8.09 -2.14
CA MET A 63 -4.98 -8.12 -1.45
C MET A 63 -5.53 -9.52 -1.20
N TYR A 64 -5.31 -10.48 -2.10
CA TYR A 64 -5.93 -11.79 -2.04
C TYR A 64 -4.91 -12.89 -1.67
N LYS A 65 -5.41 -14.05 -1.20
CA LYS A 65 -4.56 -15.18 -0.79
C LYS A 65 -4.08 -16.01 -2.01
N LEU A 66 -3.57 -15.32 -3.01
CA LEU A 66 -3.06 -15.93 -4.24
C LEU A 66 -1.54 -16.02 -4.21
N SER A 67 -1.00 -17.17 -4.54
CA SER A 67 0.43 -17.32 -4.78
C SER A 67 0.82 -16.65 -6.10
N LEU A 68 2.12 -16.49 -6.34
CA LEU A 68 2.61 -15.99 -7.63
C LEU A 68 2.27 -16.96 -8.78
N ARG A 69 2.24 -18.28 -8.49
CA ARG A 69 1.89 -19.30 -9.45
C ARG A 69 0.40 -19.29 -9.76
N ASP A 70 -0.47 -19.22 -8.73
CA ASP A 70 -1.92 -19.10 -8.95
C ASP A 70 -2.25 -17.94 -9.88
N LEU A 71 -1.59 -16.79 -9.69
CA LEU A 71 -1.79 -15.64 -10.55
C LEU A 71 -1.30 -15.88 -11.99
N SER A 72 -0.14 -16.54 -12.16
CA SER A 72 0.35 -16.91 -13.48
C SER A 72 -0.65 -17.81 -14.22
N ASP A 73 -1.17 -18.84 -13.53
CA ASP A 73 -2.11 -19.81 -14.09
C ASP A 73 -3.47 -19.16 -14.41
N MET A 74 -4.00 -18.32 -13.50
CA MET A 74 -5.25 -17.58 -13.71
C MET A 74 -5.23 -16.68 -14.95
N PHE A 75 -4.08 -16.07 -15.26
CA PHE A 75 -3.95 -15.23 -16.46
C PHE A 75 -3.65 -16.04 -17.72
N LEU A 76 -2.94 -17.18 -17.58
CA LEU A 76 -2.73 -18.12 -18.69
C LEU A 76 -4.07 -18.63 -19.25
N GLU A 77 -5.04 -18.98 -18.37
CA GLU A 77 -6.41 -19.35 -18.77
C GLU A 77 -7.13 -18.26 -19.58
N ARG A 78 -6.70 -17.00 -19.46
CA ARG A 78 -7.24 -15.84 -20.19
C ARG A 78 -6.40 -15.44 -21.40
N GLY A 79 -5.46 -16.31 -21.82
CA GLY A 79 -4.58 -16.07 -22.95
C GLY A 79 -3.48 -15.03 -22.69
N ILE A 80 -3.19 -14.70 -21.44
CA ILE A 80 -2.13 -13.75 -21.06
C ILE A 80 -1.02 -14.53 -20.36
N GLN A 81 0.10 -14.74 -21.05
CA GLN A 81 1.20 -15.55 -20.55
C GLN A 81 2.32 -14.70 -19.94
N PHE A 82 2.60 -14.91 -18.66
CA PHE A 82 3.78 -14.42 -17.95
C PHE A 82 4.16 -15.39 -16.82
N SER A 83 5.44 -15.40 -16.46
CA SER A 83 5.94 -16.27 -15.40
C SER A 83 5.65 -15.69 -14.00
N HIS A 84 5.66 -16.56 -13.00
CA HIS A 84 5.56 -16.13 -11.59
C HIS A 84 6.75 -15.24 -11.16
N GLU A 85 7.92 -15.34 -11.80
CA GLU A 85 9.04 -14.44 -11.59
C GLU A 85 8.74 -13.03 -12.11
N THR A 86 8.08 -12.90 -13.26
CA THR A 86 7.61 -11.61 -13.78
C THR A 86 6.68 -10.91 -12.77
N ILE A 87 5.78 -11.66 -12.12
CA ILE A 87 4.90 -11.09 -11.07
C ILE A 87 5.72 -10.65 -9.86
N ARG A 88 6.76 -11.41 -9.48
CA ARG A 88 7.67 -11.04 -8.39
C ARG A 88 8.41 -9.74 -8.68
N ASP A 89 8.87 -9.55 -9.91
CA ASP A 89 9.53 -8.32 -10.33
C ASP A 89 8.56 -7.12 -10.31
N TRP A 90 7.31 -7.34 -10.76
CA TRP A 90 6.28 -6.31 -10.65
C TRP A 90 5.95 -5.98 -9.19
N GLU A 91 5.78 -6.98 -8.33
CA GLU A 91 5.57 -6.78 -6.89
C GLU A 91 6.71 -5.93 -6.31
N LYS A 92 7.97 -6.30 -6.57
CA LYS A 92 9.16 -5.58 -6.10
C LYS A 92 9.20 -4.12 -6.60
N LYS A 93 8.85 -3.90 -7.88
CA LYS A 93 8.88 -2.59 -8.52
C LYS A 93 7.75 -1.67 -8.05
N PHE A 94 6.52 -2.18 -8.00
CA PHE A 94 5.34 -1.34 -7.79
C PHE A 94 4.92 -1.20 -6.32
N THR A 95 5.31 -2.13 -5.45
CA THR A 95 4.95 -2.07 -4.03
C THR A 95 5.40 -0.78 -3.34
N PRO A 96 6.64 -0.28 -3.50
CA PRO A 96 7.04 1.01 -2.93
C PRO A 96 6.19 2.18 -3.44
N LEU A 97 5.88 2.22 -4.72
CA LEU A 97 5.06 3.28 -5.33
C LEU A 97 3.62 3.26 -4.79
N ILE A 98 3.06 2.06 -4.59
CA ILE A 98 1.74 1.89 -3.96
C ILE A 98 1.74 2.46 -2.54
N ILE A 99 2.75 2.10 -1.75
CA ILE A 99 2.90 2.59 -0.37
C ILE A 99 2.94 4.11 -0.37
N ASP A 100 3.85 4.72 -1.12
CA ASP A 100 4.05 6.17 -1.13
C ASP A 100 2.81 6.92 -1.58
N SER A 101 2.16 6.46 -2.66
CA SER A 101 0.95 7.10 -3.19
C SER A 101 -0.22 7.05 -2.22
N LEU A 102 -0.45 5.88 -1.58
CA LEU A 102 -1.56 5.71 -0.65
C LEU A 102 -1.30 6.40 0.69
N ARG A 103 -0.05 6.39 1.19
CA ARG A 103 0.34 7.15 2.39
C ARG A 103 0.14 8.66 2.19
N LYS A 104 0.61 9.21 1.07
CA LYS A 104 0.36 10.63 0.71
C LYS A 104 -1.13 10.97 0.69
N LYS A 105 -1.95 10.10 0.09
CA LYS A 105 -3.40 10.30 -0.03
C LYS A 105 -4.14 10.33 1.32
N ARG A 106 -3.68 9.56 2.32
CA ARG A 106 -4.31 9.50 3.65
C ARG A 106 -3.67 10.38 4.72
N ARG A 107 -2.63 11.12 4.37
CA ARG A 107 -1.91 12.00 5.27
C ARG A 107 -2.86 12.98 5.97
N GLY A 108 -2.67 13.20 7.28
CA GLY A 108 -3.51 14.05 8.11
C GLY A 108 -4.95 13.55 8.35
N LYS A 109 -5.28 12.29 8.00
CA LYS A 109 -6.65 11.76 8.11
C LYS A 109 -6.84 10.71 9.21
N SER A 110 -5.88 10.56 10.11
CA SER A 110 -5.97 9.64 11.24
C SER A 110 -6.86 10.20 12.34
N GLY A 111 -7.63 9.33 13.01
CA GLY A 111 -8.41 9.72 14.18
C GLY A 111 -7.52 10.02 15.39
N VAL A 112 -8.09 10.71 16.39
CA VAL A 112 -7.40 11.21 17.59
C VAL A 112 -7.11 10.15 18.66
N SER A 113 -7.62 8.94 18.52
CA SER A 113 -7.37 7.83 19.47
C SER A 113 -6.86 6.61 18.72
N TRP A 114 -5.68 6.12 19.13
CA TRP A 114 -4.99 5.02 18.47
C TRP A 114 -4.98 3.76 19.34
N TYR A 115 -5.13 2.62 18.70
CA TYR A 115 -4.87 1.29 19.25
C TYR A 115 -3.60 0.77 18.61
N VAL A 116 -2.62 0.45 19.45
CA VAL A 116 -1.27 0.06 19.01
C VAL A 116 -0.94 -1.30 19.57
N ASP A 117 -0.43 -2.17 18.74
CA ASP A 117 0.02 -3.50 19.11
C ASP A 117 1.00 -4.03 18.06
N GLU A 118 1.79 -5.05 18.41
CA GLU A 118 2.62 -5.74 17.44
C GLU A 118 2.21 -7.20 17.25
N THR A 119 2.47 -7.70 16.06
CA THR A 119 2.31 -9.10 15.74
C THR A 119 3.60 -9.68 15.18
N TYR A 120 3.77 -10.99 15.35
CA TYR A 120 4.99 -11.70 15.00
C TYR A 120 4.92 -12.27 13.59
N MET A 121 6.06 -12.26 12.88
CA MET A 121 6.23 -12.97 11.62
C MET A 121 7.68 -13.45 11.45
N LYS A 122 7.86 -14.54 10.70
CA LYS A 122 9.19 -15.05 10.37
C LYS A 122 9.71 -14.44 9.07
N VAL A 123 10.93 -13.91 9.11
CA VAL A 123 11.67 -13.42 7.96
C VAL A 123 13.04 -14.09 7.95
N SER A 124 13.38 -14.83 6.90
CA SER A 124 14.61 -15.63 6.82
C SER A 124 14.82 -16.53 8.06
N GLY A 125 13.75 -17.12 8.56
CA GLY A 125 13.77 -17.99 9.75
C GLY A 125 13.81 -17.25 11.10
N LYS A 126 14.04 -15.94 11.13
CA LYS A 126 14.09 -15.12 12.36
C LYS A 126 12.76 -14.47 12.65
N TRP A 127 12.42 -14.35 13.93
CA TRP A 127 11.23 -13.61 14.36
C TRP A 127 11.43 -12.11 14.20
N CYS A 128 10.46 -11.46 13.57
CA CYS A 128 10.34 -10.02 13.43
C CYS A 128 8.98 -9.55 13.96
N TYR A 129 8.88 -8.28 14.27
CA TYR A 129 7.74 -7.65 14.93
C TYR A 129 7.12 -6.62 14.00
N LEU A 130 5.87 -6.83 13.63
CA LEU A 130 5.11 -5.88 12.84
C LEU A 130 4.30 -4.99 13.79
N TYR A 131 4.81 -3.80 14.09
CA TYR A 131 4.09 -2.75 14.80
C TYR A 131 2.98 -2.22 13.94
N ARG A 132 1.79 -2.05 14.52
CA ARG A 132 0.62 -1.53 13.82
C ARG A 132 -0.17 -0.61 14.73
N ALA A 133 -0.75 0.44 14.12
CA ALA A 133 -1.72 1.29 14.78
C ALA A 133 -2.95 1.48 13.91
N ILE A 134 -4.12 1.45 14.54
CA ILE A 134 -5.42 1.77 13.93
C ILE A 134 -6.14 2.79 14.79
N ASP A 135 -7.01 3.61 14.19
CA ASP A 135 -7.88 4.52 14.92
C ASP A 135 -9.17 3.82 15.40
N THR A 136 -10.02 4.57 16.12
CA THR A 136 -11.31 4.07 16.65
C THR A 136 -12.28 3.59 15.56
N ASN A 137 -12.12 4.05 14.34
CA ASN A 137 -12.89 3.57 13.18
C ASN A 137 -12.23 2.36 12.51
N GLY A 138 -11.09 1.88 13.04
CA GLY A 138 -10.28 0.83 12.49
C GLY A 138 -9.58 1.23 11.19
N ASN A 139 -9.35 2.54 10.94
CA ASN A 139 -8.52 2.97 9.82
C ASN A 139 -7.05 2.86 10.21
N LEU A 140 -6.22 2.54 9.24
CA LEU A 140 -4.79 2.45 9.44
C LEU A 140 -4.19 3.81 9.82
N VAL A 141 -3.51 3.86 10.96
CA VAL A 141 -2.64 4.98 11.33
C VAL A 141 -1.25 4.75 10.76
N ASP A 142 -0.60 3.62 11.09
CA ASP A 142 0.65 3.21 10.45
C ASP A 142 0.95 1.73 10.71
N CYS A 143 1.91 1.20 9.91
CA CYS A 143 2.52 -0.09 10.18
C CYS A 143 4.01 -0.07 9.85
N ARG A 144 4.82 -0.74 10.65
CA ARG A 144 6.27 -0.83 10.50
C ARG A 144 6.79 -2.19 10.95
N LEU A 145 7.61 -2.81 10.13
CA LEU A 145 8.32 -4.04 10.50
C LEU A 145 9.62 -3.68 11.23
N SER A 146 9.94 -4.42 12.30
CA SER A 146 11.22 -4.33 13.02
C SER A 146 11.75 -5.72 13.30
N ASP A 147 13.05 -5.88 13.36
CA ASP A 147 13.74 -7.08 13.82
C ASP A 147 13.88 -7.13 15.36
N LYS A 148 13.53 -6.02 16.03
CA LYS A 148 13.58 -5.88 17.49
C LYS A 148 12.24 -5.49 18.08
N ARG A 149 12.03 -5.86 19.35
CA ARG A 149 10.90 -5.46 20.18
C ARG A 149 11.44 -4.68 21.39
N ASP A 150 11.90 -3.48 21.13
CA ASP A 150 12.53 -2.62 22.13
C ASP A 150 12.04 -1.18 22.04
N PHE A 151 12.62 -0.33 22.86
CA PHE A 151 12.32 1.10 22.92
C PHE A 151 12.60 1.80 21.58
N ASP A 152 13.72 1.49 20.93
CA ASP A 152 14.10 2.14 19.67
C ASP A 152 13.15 1.79 18.55
N ALA A 153 12.75 0.51 18.46
CA ALA A 153 11.76 0.05 17.48
C ALA A 153 10.39 0.73 17.67
N ALA A 154 9.92 0.85 18.93
CA ALA A 154 8.68 1.55 19.25
C ALA A 154 8.78 3.06 18.92
N THR A 155 9.92 3.68 19.24
CA THR A 155 10.19 5.09 18.94
C THR A 155 10.15 5.38 17.44
N GLU A 156 10.84 4.56 16.65
CA GLU A 156 10.82 4.69 15.18
C GLU A 156 9.44 4.43 14.58
N PHE A 157 8.65 3.53 15.16
CA PHE A 157 7.28 3.32 14.77
C PHE A 157 6.41 4.56 15.04
N PHE A 158 6.48 5.15 16.26
CA PHE A 158 5.70 6.35 16.58
C PHE A 158 6.12 7.58 15.78
N LYS A 159 7.41 7.76 15.48
CA LYS A 159 7.88 8.81 14.56
C LYS A 159 7.24 8.66 13.18
N SER A 160 7.22 7.45 12.63
CA SER A 160 6.58 7.17 11.34
C SER A 160 5.08 7.44 11.37
N ALA A 161 4.40 7.02 12.44
CA ALA A 161 2.97 7.24 12.62
C ALA A 161 2.63 8.74 12.73
N LEU A 162 3.41 9.50 13.51
CA LEU A 162 3.24 10.95 13.66
C LEU A 162 3.46 11.70 12.34
N GLN A 163 4.46 11.29 11.55
CA GLN A 163 4.72 11.87 10.23
C GLN A 163 3.52 11.75 9.28
N ILE A 164 2.75 10.67 9.39
CA ILE A 164 1.57 10.46 8.54
C ILE A 164 0.32 11.09 9.11
N SER A 165 0.14 11.06 10.43
CA SER A 165 -1.02 11.69 11.07
C SER A 165 -0.93 13.22 11.11
N GLU A 166 0.28 13.78 11.01
CA GLU A 166 0.62 15.22 11.13
C GLU A 166 0.31 15.83 12.50
N THR A 167 -0.53 15.19 13.28
CA THR A 167 -0.91 15.61 14.63
C THR A 167 -0.81 14.44 15.59
N PRO A 168 -0.31 14.65 16.82
CA PRO A 168 -0.31 13.62 17.84
C PRO A 168 -1.77 13.26 18.23
N PRO A 169 -2.02 12.00 18.62
CA PRO A 169 -3.32 11.60 19.11
C PRO A 169 -3.56 12.16 20.53
N GLU A 170 -4.81 12.25 20.92
CA GLU A 170 -5.17 12.53 22.33
C GLU A 170 -4.92 11.32 23.23
N ARG A 171 -5.01 10.11 22.64
CA ARG A 171 -4.94 8.84 23.37
C ARG A 171 -4.28 7.75 22.56
N VAL A 172 -3.44 6.95 23.23
CA VAL A 172 -2.87 5.71 22.72
C VAL A 172 -3.23 4.58 23.67
N THR A 173 -3.76 3.48 23.15
CA THR A 173 -4.06 2.25 23.89
C THR A 173 -3.12 1.15 23.43
N THR A 174 -2.44 0.46 24.38
CA THR A 174 -1.50 -0.65 24.11
C THR A 174 -1.76 -1.82 25.05
N ASP A 175 -1.08 -2.95 24.84
CA ASP A 175 -1.05 -4.12 25.73
C ASP A 175 -0.25 -3.89 27.04
N GLY A 176 0.48 -2.77 27.14
CA GLY A 176 1.29 -2.42 28.33
C GLY A 176 2.74 -2.88 28.25
N HIS A 177 3.24 -3.29 27.09
CA HIS A 177 4.68 -3.61 26.97
C HIS A 177 5.56 -2.41 27.37
N SER A 178 6.66 -2.67 28.06
CA SER A 178 7.53 -1.66 28.70
C SER A 178 8.17 -0.65 27.74
N SER A 179 8.26 -0.97 26.44
CA SER A 179 8.80 -0.07 25.42
C SER A 179 7.86 1.11 25.08
N TYR A 180 6.55 0.99 25.33
CA TYR A 180 5.58 1.97 24.90
C TYR A 180 5.52 3.26 25.73
N PRO A 181 5.49 3.23 27.10
CA PRO A 181 5.25 4.45 27.87
C PRO A 181 6.26 5.56 27.57
N ARG A 182 7.54 5.20 27.55
CA ARG A 182 8.62 6.16 27.29
C ARG A 182 8.61 6.64 25.83
N SER A 183 8.45 5.76 24.85
CA SER A 183 8.43 6.14 23.44
C SER A 183 7.23 7.01 23.07
N ILE A 184 6.04 6.77 23.68
CA ILE A 184 4.86 7.63 23.52
C ILE A 184 5.15 9.04 24.06
N SER A 185 5.68 9.13 25.29
CA SER A 185 5.98 10.43 25.91
C SER A 185 7.03 11.23 25.14
N GLU A 186 8.08 10.56 24.64
CA GLU A 186 9.17 11.23 23.91
C GLU A 186 8.77 11.67 22.49
N VAL A 187 7.97 10.87 21.77
CA VAL A 187 7.65 11.12 20.35
C VAL A 187 6.33 11.87 20.20
N LEU A 188 5.29 11.44 20.90
CA LEU A 188 3.95 11.99 20.72
C LEU A 188 3.65 13.13 21.70
N GLY A 189 4.43 13.22 22.80
CA GLY A 189 4.31 14.28 23.80
C GLY A 189 3.68 13.81 25.12
N LYS A 190 4.02 14.53 26.19
CA LYS A 190 3.58 14.20 27.57
C LYS A 190 2.08 14.35 27.81
N ASN A 191 1.38 15.09 26.95
CA ASN A 191 -0.06 15.33 27.06
C ASN A 191 -0.90 14.18 26.48
N VAL A 192 -0.28 13.24 25.75
CA VAL A 192 -0.98 12.10 25.18
C VAL A 192 -1.33 11.10 26.29
N LYS A 193 -2.62 10.78 26.41
CA LYS A 193 -3.10 9.83 27.42
C LYS A 193 -2.75 8.39 27.00
N HIS A 194 -1.78 7.79 27.68
CA HIS A 194 -1.47 6.37 27.50
C HIS A 194 -2.42 5.52 28.36
N ARG A 195 -3.07 4.54 27.73
CA ARG A 195 -3.90 3.51 28.39
C ARG A 195 -3.29 2.14 28.16
N THR A 196 -3.16 1.41 29.25
CA THR A 196 -2.81 0.01 29.23
C THR A 196 -4.04 -0.81 29.58
N ASN A 197 -4.63 -1.52 28.61
CA ASN A 197 -5.79 -2.37 28.89
C ASN A 197 -5.83 -3.50 27.87
N GLN A 198 -5.63 -4.71 28.38
CA GLN A 198 -5.61 -5.94 27.58
C GLN A 198 -6.94 -6.18 26.84
N TYR A 199 -8.08 -5.84 27.45
CA TYR A 199 -9.40 -6.04 26.83
C TYR A 199 -9.77 -4.98 25.77
N LEU A 200 -9.18 -3.80 25.81
CA LEU A 200 -9.46 -2.73 24.83
C LEU A 200 -8.66 -2.90 23.53
N ASN A 201 -7.69 -3.82 23.51
CA ASN A 201 -6.87 -4.10 22.32
C ASN A 201 -7.52 -5.09 21.33
N ASN A 202 -8.70 -5.65 21.66
CA ASN A 202 -9.41 -6.62 20.81
C ASN A 202 -9.62 -6.14 19.38
N MET A 203 -9.72 -4.81 19.15
CA MET A 203 -9.96 -4.26 17.83
C MET A 203 -8.71 -4.40 16.93
N ILE A 204 -7.52 -4.11 17.44
CA ILE A 204 -6.28 -4.28 16.68
C ILE A 204 -5.88 -5.74 16.59
N GLU A 205 -6.14 -6.56 17.61
CA GLU A 205 -5.93 -8.01 17.56
C GLU A 205 -6.76 -8.67 16.46
N GLN A 206 -8.04 -8.28 16.33
CA GLN A 206 -8.87 -8.72 15.22
C GLN A 206 -8.33 -8.23 13.86
N ASP A 207 -7.79 -7.02 13.82
CA ASP A 207 -7.20 -6.46 12.61
C ASP A 207 -5.92 -7.21 12.19
N HIS A 208 -5.14 -7.73 13.14
CA HIS A 208 -3.98 -8.61 12.87
C HIS A 208 -4.36 -9.90 12.11
N ARG A 209 -5.59 -10.39 12.23
CA ARG A 209 -6.04 -11.58 11.47
C ARG A 209 -5.89 -11.38 9.96
N GLY A 210 -6.08 -10.15 9.47
CA GLY A 210 -5.92 -9.82 8.06
C GLY A 210 -4.54 -10.16 7.53
N ILE A 211 -3.48 -9.66 8.18
CA ILE A 211 -2.10 -9.93 7.76
C ILE A 211 -1.67 -11.37 8.07
N LYS A 212 -2.07 -11.93 9.23
CA LYS A 212 -1.76 -13.33 9.59
C LYS A 212 -2.30 -14.32 8.57
N GLN A 213 -3.52 -14.13 8.08
CA GLN A 213 -4.11 -14.95 7.03
C GLN A 213 -3.40 -14.83 5.68
N ARG A 214 -2.70 -13.72 5.42
CA ARG A 214 -1.87 -13.54 4.22
C ARG A 214 -0.50 -14.19 4.37
N TYR A 215 0.14 -13.95 5.50
CA TYR A 215 1.47 -14.43 5.82
C TYR A 215 1.55 -15.96 5.96
N GLY A 216 0.59 -16.60 6.61
CA GLY A 216 0.59 -18.04 6.85
C GLY A 216 0.79 -18.88 5.57
N PRO A 217 -0.05 -18.72 4.53
CA PRO A 217 0.10 -19.45 3.25
C PRO A 217 1.40 -19.15 2.50
N MET A 218 2.04 -17.99 2.73
CA MET A 218 3.30 -17.63 2.08
C MET A 218 4.52 -18.34 2.67
N ARG A 219 4.37 -19.06 3.80
CA ARG A 219 5.44 -19.74 4.52
C ARG A 219 6.62 -18.85 4.94
N GLY A 220 6.38 -17.53 5.07
CA GLY A 220 7.37 -16.55 5.46
C GLY A 220 7.97 -15.74 4.30
N PHE A 221 8.94 -14.93 4.64
CA PHE A 221 9.66 -14.07 3.71
C PHE A 221 11.17 -14.38 3.76
N ASN A 222 11.82 -14.29 2.60
CA ASN A 222 13.26 -14.52 2.47
C ASN A 222 14.10 -13.25 2.67
N SER A 223 13.48 -12.07 2.80
CA SER A 223 14.18 -10.82 3.00
C SER A 223 13.34 -9.84 3.82
N PHE A 224 13.99 -9.12 4.73
CA PHE A 224 13.35 -8.11 5.57
C PHE A 224 12.67 -7.02 4.74
N LYS A 225 13.36 -6.48 3.74
CA LYS A 225 12.84 -5.45 2.84
C LYS A 225 11.57 -5.89 2.09
N SER A 226 11.56 -7.13 1.60
CA SER A 226 10.36 -7.68 0.93
C SER A 226 9.20 -7.87 1.89
N ALA A 227 9.47 -8.32 3.12
CA ALA A 227 8.47 -8.46 4.17
C ALA A 227 7.88 -7.10 4.56
N GLU A 228 8.73 -6.11 4.80
CA GLU A 228 8.31 -4.74 5.15
C GLU A 228 7.45 -4.12 4.06
N HIS A 229 7.90 -4.17 2.81
CA HIS A 229 7.15 -3.63 1.67
C HIS A 229 5.80 -4.34 1.51
N PHE A 230 5.78 -5.67 1.60
CA PHE A 230 4.52 -6.43 1.49
C PHE A 230 3.53 -6.04 2.58
N CYS A 231 3.95 -6.02 3.84
CA CYS A 231 3.08 -5.69 4.98
C CYS A 231 2.52 -4.27 4.87
N ARG A 232 3.37 -3.31 4.56
CA ARG A 232 2.93 -1.92 4.36
C ARG A 232 1.96 -1.79 3.20
N ALA A 233 2.27 -2.35 2.03
CA ALA A 233 1.40 -2.27 0.87
C ALA A 233 0.06 -2.98 1.11
N PHE A 234 0.06 -4.13 1.78
CA PHE A 234 -1.15 -4.84 2.17
C PHE A 234 -2.04 -3.96 3.05
N ASP A 235 -1.48 -3.35 4.12
CA ASP A 235 -2.23 -2.52 5.05
C ASP A 235 -2.75 -1.23 4.38
N GLU A 236 -1.94 -0.58 3.55
CA GLU A 236 -2.36 0.61 2.79
C GLU A 236 -3.49 0.28 1.80
N LEU A 237 -3.37 -0.81 1.05
CA LEU A 237 -4.41 -1.25 0.12
C LEU A 237 -5.69 -1.64 0.86
N ARG A 238 -5.57 -2.41 1.94
CA ARG A 238 -6.70 -2.83 2.75
C ARG A 238 -7.43 -1.61 3.32
N ASN A 239 -6.70 -0.63 3.84
CA ASN A 239 -7.25 0.63 4.32
C ASN A 239 -7.93 1.42 3.20
N PHE A 240 -7.28 1.55 2.04
CA PHE A 240 -7.81 2.27 0.89
C PHE A 240 -9.12 1.65 0.37
N TYR A 241 -9.18 0.31 0.25
CA TYR A 241 -10.38 -0.40 -0.21
C TYR A 241 -11.43 -0.62 0.88
N LYS A 242 -11.11 -0.33 2.15
CA LYS A 242 -12.06 -0.45 3.25
C LYS A 242 -13.33 0.34 2.95
N VAL A 243 -14.45 -0.30 3.14
CA VAL A 243 -15.76 0.34 2.97
C VAL A 243 -16.02 1.22 4.18
N THR A 244 -15.90 2.54 4.00
CA THR A 244 -16.22 3.54 5.02
C THR A 244 -17.71 3.88 4.99
N GLY A 245 -18.33 4.05 6.14
CA GLY A 245 -19.73 4.47 6.29
C GLY A 245 -20.42 3.76 7.44
N ASP A 246 -21.59 4.26 7.83
CA ASP A 246 -22.35 3.72 8.94
C ASP A 246 -22.66 2.23 8.73
N ARG A 247 -22.33 1.39 9.72
CA ARG A 247 -22.64 -0.06 9.72
C ARG A 247 -24.15 -0.33 9.61
N LYS A 248 -24.98 0.64 9.97
CA LYS A 248 -26.45 0.55 9.93
C LYS A 248 -27.03 0.75 8.52
N THR A 249 -26.31 1.36 7.59
CA THR A 249 -26.79 1.58 6.24
C THR A 249 -26.62 0.30 5.42
N LYS A 250 -27.71 -0.38 5.09
CA LYS A 250 -27.73 -1.52 4.16
C LYS A 250 -27.29 -1.02 2.77
N ARG A 251 -26.10 -1.39 2.34
CA ARG A 251 -25.61 -1.12 0.99
C ARG A 251 -26.03 -2.23 0.05
N THR A 252 -26.49 -1.86 -1.13
CA THR A 252 -26.79 -2.81 -2.21
C THR A 252 -25.51 -3.38 -2.80
N ASN A 253 -25.62 -4.50 -3.52
CA ASN A 253 -24.49 -5.05 -4.28
C ASN A 253 -24.00 -4.07 -5.35
N THR A 254 -24.91 -3.28 -5.93
CA THR A 254 -24.62 -2.22 -6.90
C THR A 254 -23.75 -1.12 -6.28
N ASP A 255 -24.10 -0.63 -5.08
CA ASP A 255 -23.30 0.38 -4.36
C ASP A 255 -21.89 -0.12 -4.06
N ARG A 256 -21.77 -1.37 -3.63
CA ARG A 256 -20.47 -2.02 -3.36
C ARG A 256 -19.61 -2.09 -4.62
N ARG A 257 -20.20 -2.52 -5.73
CA ARG A 257 -19.53 -2.62 -7.03
C ARG A 257 -19.07 -1.24 -7.52
N GLN A 258 -19.95 -0.24 -7.51
CA GLN A 258 -19.61 1.12 -7.95
C GLN A 258 -18.49 1.73 -7.10
N ASN A 259 -18.57 1.60 -5.77
CA ASN A 259 -17.53 2.09 -4.88
C ASN A 259 -16.18 1.40 -5.14
N TYR A 260 -16.19 0.08 -5.35
CA TYR A 260 -14.97 -0.66 -5.66
C TYR A 260 -14.35 -0.24 -7.00
N LEU A 261 -15.17 -0.10 -8.05
CA LEU A 261 -14.70 0.35 -9.37
C LEU A 261 -14.15 1.77 -9.31
N ARG A 262 -14.84 2.70 -8.61
CA ARG A 262 -14.35 4.07 -8.39
C ARG A 262 -13.00 4.08 -7.68
N LYS A 263 -12.84 3.31 -6.59
CA LYS A 263 -11.56 3.20 -5.87
C LYS A 263 -10.47 2.61 -6.76
N THR A 264 -10.80 1.64 -7.60
CA THR A 264 -9.85 1.06 -8.54
C THR A 264 -9.40 2.06 -9.61
N ALA A 265 -10.30 2.88 -10.14
CA ALA A 265 -9.94 3.95 -11.07
C ALA A 265 -8.99 4.96 -10.41
N ILE A 266 -9.31 5.43 -9.20
CA ILE A 266 -8.45 6.33 -8.42
C ILE A 266 -7.08 5.69 -8.14
N PHE A 267 -7.02 4.41 -7.78
CA PHE A 267 -5.77 3.70 -7.54
C PHE A 267 -4.89 3.65 -8.79
N ASN A 268 -5.47 3.33 -9.95
CA ASN A 268 -4.75 3.29 -11.21
C ASN A 268 -4.22 4.68 -11.59
N GLU A 269 -5.03 5.73 -11.43
CA GLU A 269 -4.63 7.12 -11.70
C GLU A 269 -3.46 7.57 -10.81
N LEU A 270 -3.54 7.29 -9.51
CA LEU A 270 -2.47 7.63 -8.56
C LEU A 270 -1.11 7.06 -8.97
N LEU A 271 -1.08 5.82 -9.46
CA LEU A 271 0.16 5.18 -9.86
C LEU A 271 0.67 5.62 -11.25
N MET A 272 -0.22 6.07 -12.12
CA MET A 272 0.15 6.63 -13.43
C MET A 272 0.79 8.02 -13.30
N THR A 273 0.44 8.78 -12.26
CA THR A 273 0.94 10.14 -12.02
C THR A 273 2.20 10.19 -11.15
N THR A 274 2.64 9.06 -10.60
CA THR A 274 3.91 8.97 -9.87
C THR A 274 5.07 8.95 -10.88
N SER A 275 5.68 10.10 -11.08
CA SER A 275 6.92 10.31 -11.85
C SER A 275 8.14 10.35 -10.92
#